data_34f61624c967ef73bae80f36b77e306f
#
_entry.id   34f61624c967ef73bae80f36b77e306f
#
_cell.length_a   1.000
_cell.length_b   1.000
_cell.length_c   1.000
_cell.angle_alpha   90.00
_cell.angle_beta   90.00
_cell.angle_gamma   90.00
#
_symmetry.space_group_name_H-M   'P 1'
#
loop_
_entity.id
_entity.type
_entity.pdbx_description
1 polymer ?
#
loop_
_entity_poly.entity_id
_entity_poly.type
_entity_poly.pdbx_seq_one_letter_code
_entity_poly.pdbx_strand_id
1 'polypeptide(L)'
;MSYLLSKSRKDHPDKNGEVQKITPKTANWEYVGFEMYHLQEEQELTFDTENTETCFVLVAGKATIVTSQATFEHIGNRASPFERIPPYSVYVPHQQKVQIKAESYLELAVCRAPSQGSLPIRLIKPEDVGVEKRGYGNNKRLVHNILPETETADALLIVEVFTDEGNTSSFPSHKHDDKNSQTETYLEETYYHRFSPSQGFALQRVYTDDRSLDECMAVYDGDVVQVPKGYHPVATIAGYDNYY
;
A
#
# COMPACT_ATOMS: atom_id res chain seq x y z
N MET A 1 -21.46 5.82 7.13
CA MET A 1 -20.26 5.51 6.33
C MET A 1 -19.43 4.58 7.19
N SER A 2 -18.89 3.51 6.63
CA SER A 2 -18.05 2.58 7.41
C SER A 2 -16.83 3.29 7.99
N TYR A 3 -16.46 2.99 9.22
CA TYR A 3 -15.25 3.52 9.85
C TYR A 3 -13.97 2.89 9.27
N LEU A 4 -14.12 1.78 8.55
CA LEU A 4 -13.02 1.11 7.85
C LEU A 4 -12.64 1.81 6.53
N LEU A 5 -13.50 2.71 6.02
CA LEU A 5 -13.31 3.34 4.72
C LEU A 5 -12.81 4.78 4.88
N SER A 6 -11.57 5.04 4.50
CA SER A 6 -11.00 6.37 4.35
C SER A 6 -11.19 6.85 2.91
N LYS A 7 -11.97 7.91 2.74
CA LYS A 7 -12.20 8.51 1.42
C LYS A 7 -11.01 9.31 0.94
N SER A 8 -10.74 9.21 -0.36
CA SER A 8 -9.67 9.96 -0.99
C SER A 8 -9.90 11.47 -0.90
N ARG A 9 -8.83 12.22 -0.66
CA ARG A 9 -8.79 13.69 -0.75
C ARG A 9 -8.06 14.15 -2.01
N LYS A 10 -7.96 13.30 -3.05
CA LYS A 10 -7.19 13.59 -4.26
C LYS A 10 -7.61 14.87 -4.98
N ASP A 11 -8.89 15.25 -4.88
CA ASP A 11 -9.42 16.49 -5.45
C ASP A 11 -9.11 17.72 -4.60
N HIS A 12 -8.72 17.51 -3.33
CA HIS A 12 -8.40 18.56 -2.37
C HIS A 12 -7.23 18.10 -1.47
N PRO A 13 -6.04 17.84 -2.05
CA PRO A 13 -4.86 17.48 -1.26
C PRO A 13 -4.51 18.63 -0.31
N ASP A 14 -3.81 18.30 0.77
CA ASP A 14 -3.26 19.35 1.63
C ASP A 14 -2.11 20.10 0.92
N LYS A 15 -1.55 21.11 1.59
CA LYS A 15 -0.44 21.92 1.04
C LYS A 15 0.82 21.11 0.68
N ASN A 16 0.96 19.92 1.24
CA ASN A 16 2.08 19.02 0.98
C ASN A 16 1.75 17.94 -0.06
N GLY A 17 0.52 17.93 -0.58
CA GLY A 17 0.05 16.91 -1.52
C GLY A 17 -0.50 15.65 -0.84
N GLU A 18 -0.71 15.64 0.49
CA GLU A 18 -1.26 14.50 1.21
C GLU A 18 -2.72 14.27 0.84
N VAL A 19 -3.04 13.06 0.35
CA VAL A 19 -4.39 12.66 -0.07
C VAL A 19 -4.99 11.58 0.81
N GLN A 20 -4.15 10.81 1.53
CA GLN A 20 -4.55 9.82 2.53
C GLN A 20 -3.59 9.86 3.71
N LYS A 21 -4.14 9.65 4.91
CA LYS A 21 -3.34 9.48 6.12
C LYS A 21 -4.06 8.57 7.12
N ILE A 22 -3.45 7.43 7.38
CA ILE A 22 -3.87 6.46 8.38
C ILE A 22 -2.68 6.26 9.32
N THR A 23 -2.93 6.37 10.60
CA THR A 23 -1.93 6.14 11.64
C THR A 23 -2.45 5.09 12.61
N PRO A 24 -1.58 4.39 13.35
CA PRO A 24 -2.02 3.50 14.41
C PRO A 24 -3.02 4.15 15.37
N LYS A 25 -2.80 5.42 15.72
CA LYS A 25 -3.70 6.18 16.59
C LYS A 25 -5.07 6.43 15.98
N THR A 26 -5.15 6.81 14.70
CA THR A 26 -6.44 7.12 14.04
C THR A 26 -7.23 5.88 13.71
N ALA A 27 -6.57 4.77 13.43
CA ALA A 27 -7.18 3.49 13.12
C ALA A 27 -7.47 2.63 14.36
N ASN A 28 -6.93 3.03 15.54
CA ASN A 28 -7.04 2.27 16.79
C ASN A 28 -6.48 0.84 16.66
N TRP A 29 -5.27 0.73 16.09
CA TRP A 29 -4.50 -0.50 15.95
C TRP A 29 -3.03 -0.30 16.34
N GLU A 30 -2.17 -1.33 16.19
CA GLU A 30 -0.84 -1.32 16.79
C GLU A 30 0.29 -1.03 15.78
N TYR A 31 0.12 -1.45 14.51
CA TYR A 31 1.24 -1.56 13.58
C TYR A 31 1.18 -0.58 12.42
N VAL A 32 0.15 -0.65 11.58
CA VAL A 32 0.20 -0.06 10.24
C VAL A 32 -0.06 1.44 10.24
N GLY A 33 0.90 2.20 9.70
CA GLY A 33 0.73 3.55 9.21
C GLY A 33 0.77 3.57 7.69
N PHE A 34 -0.12 4.35 7.06
CA PHE A 34 -0.17 4.52 5.62
C PHE A 34 -0.48 5.97 5.27
N GLU A 35 0.36 6.54 4.41
CA GLU A 35 0.13 7.87 3.84
C GLU A 35 0.27 7.79 2.32
N MET A 36 -0.52 8.58 1.61
CA MET A 36 -0.41 8.73 0.15
C MET A 36 -0.27 10.20 -0.20
N TYR A 37 0.72 10.50 -1.02
CA TYR A 37 1.01 11.84 -1.53
C TYR A 37 0.90 11.89 -3.04
N HIS A 38 0.32 12.96 -3.56
CA HIS A 38 0.35 13.35 -4.96
C HIS A 38 1.18 14.63 -5.08
N LEU A 39 2.40 14.50 -5.61
CA LEU A 39 3.34 15.61 -5.70
C LEU A 39 3.44 16.09 -7.15
N GLN A 40 3.53 17.40 -7.32
CA GLN A 40 3.86 18.00 -8.60
C GLN A 40 5.38 17.90 -8.84
N GLU A 41 5.79 17.98 -10.10
CA GLU A 41 7.20 18.09 -10.48
C GLU A 41 7.87 19.22 -9.69
N GLU A 42 9.11 19.00 -9.25
CA GLU A 42 9.93 19.88 -8.40
C GLU A 42 9.44 20.03 -6.95
N GLN A 43 8.31 19.47 -6.58
CA GLN A 43 7.87 19.51 -5.18
C GLN A 43 8.77 18.64 -4.29
N GLU A 44 9.10 19.16 -3.11
CA GLU A 44 9.97 18.48 -2.15
C GLU A 44 9.22 18.23 -0.83
N LEU A 45 9.46 17.08 -0.24
CA LEU A 45 9.00 16.72 1.11
C LEU A 45 10.16 16.17 1.94
N THR A 46 10.07 16.41 3.24
CA THR A 46 10.98 15.80 4.23
C THR A 46 10.16 14.95 5.18
N PHE A 47 10.60 13.72 5.38
CA PHE A 47 10.01 12.76 6.30
C PHE A 47 10.98 12.47 7.44
N ASP A 48 10.44 12.23 8.64
CA ASP A 48 11.16 11.63 9.75
C ASP A 48 10.54 10.25 10.01
N THR A 49 11.36 9.21 10.09
CA THR A 49 10.87 7.86 10.36
C THR A 49 10.55 7.63 11.83
N GLU A 50 11.03 8.52 12.71
CA GLU A 50 10.79 8.45 14.16
C GLU A 50 11.06 7.03 14.72
N ASN A 51 10.05 6.39 15.30
CA ASN A 51 10.11 5.03 15.85
C ASN A 51 9.57 3.97 14.87
N THR A 52 9.53 4.28 13.58
CA THR A 52 8.98 3.37 12.56
C THR A 52 10.02 3.02 11.51
N GLU A 53 10.03 1.80 11.02
CA GLU A 53 10.54 1.53 9.68
C GLU A 53 9.55 2.10 8.67
N THR A 54 10.07 2.53 7.55
CA THR A 54 9.27 3.19 6.51
C THR A 54 9.70 2.69 5.14
N CYS A 55 8.75 2.30 4.32
CA CYS A 55 8.99 2.00 2.92
C CYS A 55 8.27 3.03 2.04
N PHE A 56 9.04 3.72 1.22
CA PHE A 56 8.57 4.69 0.24
C PHE A 56 8.39 3.97 -1.10
N VAL A 57 7.14 3.81 -1.54
CA VAL A 57 6.81 3.13 -2.81
C VAL A 57 6.41 4.16 -3.85
N LEU A 58 7.15 4.20 -4.98
CA LEU A 58 6.81 5.06 -6.11
C LEU A 58 5.69 4.38 -6.93
N VAL A 59 4.44 4.62 -6.55
CA VAL A 59 3.27 4.03 -7.23
C VAL A 59 3.21 4.47 -8.68
N ALA A 60 3.55 5.73 -8.97
CA ALA A 60 3.73 6.26 -10.31
C ALA A 60 4.65 7.49 -10.27
N GLY A 61 5.36 7.76 -11.33
CA GLY A 61 6.24 8.92 -11.47
C GLY A 61 7.71 8.62 -11.15
N LYS A 62 8.48 9.70 -11.03
CA LYS A 62 9.94 9.67 -10.77
C LYS A 62 10.31 10.59 -9.62
N ALA A 63 11.33 10.21 -8.88
CA ALA A 63 11.86 11.01 -7.78
C ALA A 63 13.37 10.80 -7.57
N THR A 64 13.99 11.77 -6.90
CA THR A 64 15.24 11.59 -6.17
C THR A 64 14.94 11.49 -4.68
N ILE A 65 15.47 10.46 -4.02
CA ILE A 65 15.32 10.21 -2.58
C ILE A 65 16.70 10.31 -1.91
N VAL A 66 16.82 11.23 -0.96
CA VAL A 66 18.06 11.48 -0.22
C VAL A 66 17.87 11.02 1.22
N THR A 67 18.77 10.19 1.70
CA THR A 67 18.82 9.69 3.08
C THR A 67 20.15 10.08 3.72
N SER A 68 20.32 9.77 5.01
CA SER A 68 21.60 10.00 5.70
C SER A 68 22.78 9.16 5.16
N GLN A 69 22.51 8.08 4.42
CA GLN A 69 23.53 7.12 3.99
C GLN A 69 23.66 7.01 2.47
N ALA A 70 22.63 7.38 1.71
CA ALA A 70 22.61 7.23 0.27
C ALA A 70 21.67 8.23 -0.41
N THR A 71 21.98 8.53 -1.66
CA THR A 71 21.08 9.24 -2.58
C THR A 71 20.69 8.28 -3.69
N PHE A 72 19.38 8.15 -3.93
CA PHE A 72 18.81 7.37 -5.01
C PHE A 72 18.24 8.34 -6.05
N GLU A 73 19.05 8.63 -7.07
CA GLU A 73 18.71 9.61 -8.10
C GLU A 73 17.87 8.99 -9.21
N HIS A 74 16.90 9.74 -9.72
CA HIS A 74 16.12 9.43 -10.92
C HIS A 74 15.42 8.06 -10.88
N ILE A 75 14.97 7.64 -9.70
CA ILE A 75 14.24 6.37 -9.56
C ILE A 75 12.77 6.54 -9.92
N GLY A 76 12.19 5.51 -10.53
CA GLY A 76 10.83 5.46 -11.02
C GLY A 76 10.79 5.09 -12.51
N ASN A 77 9.91 4.18 -12.89
CA ASN A 77 9.93 3.55 -14.20
C ASN A 77 8.54 3.40 -14.84
N ARG A 78 7.49 3.94 -14.18
CA ARG A 78 6.12 3.87 -14.67
C ARG A 78 5.37 5.18 -14.40
N ALA A 79 4.52 5.59 -15.33
CA ALA A 79 3.65 6.75 -15.19
C ALA A 79 2.29 6.38 -14.57
N SER A 80 1.97 5.09 -14.50
CA SER A 80 0.73 4.57 -13.92
C SER A 80 0.98 3.17 -13.36
N PRO A 81 0.35 2.79 -12.22
CA PRO A 81 0.43 1.41 -11.75
C PRO A 81 -0.12 0.40 -12.77
N PHE A 82 -1.07 0.81 -13.62
CA PHE A 82 -1.67 -0.06 -14.65
C PHE A 82 -0.73 -0.45 -15.80
N GLU A 83 0.48 0.10 -15.85
CA GLU A 83 1.55 -0.45 -16.71
C GLU A 83 2.03 -1.82 -16.22
N ARG A 84 1.68 -2.19 -14.98
CA ARG A 84 1.97 -3.49 -14.36
C ARG A 84 3.47 -3.84 -14.35
N ILE A 85 4.31 -2.83 -14.30
CA ILE A 85 5.75 -2.94 -14.08
C ILE A 85 5.97 -2.80 -12.57
N PRO A 86 6.77 -3.68 -11.90
CA PRO A 86 7.05 -3.50 -10.48
C PRO A 86 7.65 -2.11 -10.17
N PRO A 87 7.30 -1.49 -9.03
CA PRO A 87 7.76 -0.17 -8.68
C PRO A 87 9.20 -0.16 -8.14
N TYR A 88 9.85 0.99 -8.21
CA TYR A 88 10.95 1.29 -7.30
C TYR A 88 10.41 1.60 -5.91
N SER A 89 11.12 1.13 -4.89
CA SER A 89 10.81 1.43 -3.49
C SER A 89 12.09 1.64 -2.68
N VAL A 90 12.02 2.43 -1.62
CA VAL A 90 13.14 2.65 -0.70
C VAL A 90 12.73 2.29 0.71
N TYR A 91 13.38 1.28 1.28
CA TYR A 91 13.23 0.91 2.68
C TYR A 91 14.19 1.72 3.55
N VAL A 92 13.68 2.28 4.62
CA VAL A 92 14.41 3.12 5.57
C VAL A 92 14.06 2.69 7.00
N PRO A 93 15.03 2.34 7.86
CA PRO A 93 14.78 2.01 9.26
C PRO A 93 14.33 3.24 10.06
N HIS A 94 14.08 3.04 11.35
CA HIS A 94 13.71 4.10 12.28
C HIS A 94 14.82 5.17 12.44
N GLN A 95 14.44 6.34 13.00
CA GLN A 95 15.34 7.45 13.36
C GLN A 95 16.17 8.00 12.17
N GLN A 96 15.54 8.05 11.00
CA GLN A 96 16.17 8.59 9.80
C GLN A 96 15.38 9.79 9.28
N LYS A 97 16.09 10.73 8.67
CA LYS A 97 15.49 11.79 7.85
C LYS A 97 15.63 11.45 6.39
N VAL A 98 14.55 11.66 5.64
CA VAL A 98 14.48 11.36 4.22
C VAL A 98 13.92 12.57 3.49
N GLN A 99 14.63 13.05 2.49
CA GLN A 99 14.15 14.10 1.58
C GLN A 99 13.76 13.44 0.27
N ILE A 100 12.59 13.81 -0.25
CA ILE A 100 12.07 13.30 -1.53
C ILE A 100 11.78 14.50 -2.40
N LYS A 101 12.37 14.50 -3.60
CA LYS A 101 12.10 15.48 -4.66
C LYS A 101 11.41 14.77 -5.81
N ALA A 102 10.20 15.21 -6.16
CA ALA A 102 9.48 14.73 -7.32
C ALA A 102 10.11 15.27 -8.61
N GLU A 103 10.40 14.40 -9.58
CA GLU A 103 10.97 14.74 -10.89
C GLU A 103 9.94 14.64 -12.03
N SER A 104 8.75 14.26 -11.68
CA SER A 104 7.54 14.28 -12.49
C SER A 104 6.35 14.34 -11.56
N TYR A 105 5.11 14.36 -12.07
CA TYR A 105 3.98 14.03 -11.21
C TYR A 105 4.25 12.67 -10.52
N LEU A 106 4.17 12.64 -9.20
CA LEU A 106 4.55 11.50 -8.37
C LEU A 106 3.39 11.08 -7.47
N GLU A 107 3.00 9.81 -7.55
CA GLU A 107 2.17 9.15 -6.55
C GLU A 107 3.08 8.36 -5.62
N LEU A 108 3.19 8.80 -4.38
CA LEU A 108 4.08 8.24 -3.38
C LEU A 108 3.29 7.63 -2.23
N ALA A 109 3.39 6.32 -2.06
CA ALA A 109 2.91 5.64 -0.85
C ALA A 109 4.01 5.60 0.20
N VAL A 110 3.66 5.95 1.44
CA VAL A 110 4.54 5.91 2.62
C VAL A 110 3.96 4.89 3.59
N CYS A 111 4.57 3.70 3.63
CA CYS A 111 4.14 2.58 4.44
C CYS A 111 5.00 2.52 5.71
N ARG A 112 4.39 2.48 6.89
CA ARG A 112 5.08 2.54 8.17
C ARG A 112 4.65 1.41 9.09
N ALA A 113 5.60 0.90 9.88
CA ALA A 113 5.32 0.04 11.02
C ALA A 113 6.31 0.31 12.15
N PRO A 114 6.00 -0.02 13.42
CA PRO A 114 6.93 0.14 14.53
C PRO A 114 8.22 -0.63 14.29
N SER A 115 9.35 -0.01 14.63
CA SER A 115 10.68 -0.60 14.48
C SER A 115 11.58 -0.23 15.64
N GLN A 116 12.39 -1.18 16.09
CA GLN A 116 13.50 -0.99 17.02
C GLN A 116 14.82 -1.51 16.44
N GLY A 117 14.77 -2.02 15.23
CA GLY A 117 15.88 -2.63 14.54
C GLY A 117 16.83 -1.61 13.91
N SER A 118 17.98 -2.10 13.49
CA SER A 118 19.03 -1.35 12.80
C SER A 118 19.27 -1.90 11.39
N LEU A 119 18.19 -2.19 10.68
CA LEU A 119 18.28 -2.71 9.31
C LEU A 119 18.86 -1.65 8.36
N PRO A 120 19.57 -2.03 7.30
CA PRO A 120 20.16 -1.07 6.38
C PRO A 120 19.10 -0.38 5.52
N ILE A 121 19.37 0.88 5.16
CA ILE A 121 18.65 1.57 4.08
C ILE A 121 18.91 0.82 2.78
N ARG A 122 17.88 0.53 2.00
CA ARG A 122 18.04 -0.17 0.72
C ARG A 122 17.05 0.28 -0.34
N LEU A 123 17.52 0.29 -1.57
CA LEU A 123 16.70 0.43 -2.76
C LEU A 123 16.17 -0.95 -3.14
N ILE A 124 14.87 -1.06 -3.30
CA ILE A 124 14.17 -2.22 -3.87
C ILE A 124 13.89 -1.86 -5.34
N LYS A 125 14.56 -2.53 -6.26
CA LYS A 125 14.42 -2.27 -7.69
C LYS A 125 13.35 -3.17 -8.30
N PRO A 126 12.78 -2.80 -9.45
CA PRO A 126 11.78 -3.62 -10.15
C PRO A 126 12.22 -5.07 -10.40
N GLU A 127 13.51 -5.27 -10.71
CA GLU A 127 14.09 -6.60 -10.94
C GLU A 127 14.22 -7.45 -9.67
N ASP A 128 14.19 -6.83 -8.49
CA ASP A 128 14.26 -7.52 -7.20
C ASP A 128 12.87 -7.93 -6.70
N VAL A 129 11.80 -7.39 -7.29
CA VAL A 129 10.41 -7.63 -6.89
C VAL A 129 9.90 -8.93 -7.49
N GLY A 130 9.48 -9.85 -6.63
CA GLY A 130 8.85 -11.10 -7.06
C GLY A 130 7.50 -10.86 -7.74
N VAL A 131 7.29 -11.44 -8.92
CA VAL A 131 6.04 -11.31 -9.68
C VAL A 131 5.34 -12.66 -9.77
N GLU A 132 4.10 -12.72 -9.28
CA GLU A 132 3.31 -13.94 -9.24
C GLU A 132 1.92 -13.76 -9.86
N LYS A 133 1.48 -14.78 -10.60
CA LYS A 133 0.07 -14.92 -10.99
C LYS A 133 -0.60 -15.90 -10.04
N ARG A 134 -1.59 -15.41 -9.29
CA ARG A 134 -2.34 -16.20 -8.30
C ARG A 134 -3.78 -16.44 -8.76
N GLY A 135 -4.35 -17.59 -8.37
CA GLY A 135 -5.74 -17.95 -8.61
C GLY A 135 -6.04 -18.53 -9.98
N TYR A 136 -7.31 -18.84 -10.22
CA TYR A 136 -7.84 -19.42 -11.46
C TYR A 136 -9.28 -18.94 -11.72
N GLY A 137 -9.78 -19.14 -12.95
CA GLY A 137 -11.13 -18.67 -13.32
C GLY A 137 -11.29 -17.17 -13.06
N ASN A 138 -12.33 -16.79 -12.34
CA ASN A 138 -12.61 -15.40 -11.94
C ASN A 138 -11.95 -14.97 -10.62
N ASN A 139 -10.87 -15.66 -10.24
CA ASN A 139 -10.06 -15.34 -9.06
C ASN A 139 -8.59 -15.10 -9.44
N LYS A 140 -8.35 -14.69 -10.67
CA LYS A 140 -7.00 -14.39 -11.16
C LYS A 140 -6.56 -13.01 -10.74
N ARG A 141 -5.31 -12.91 -10.28
CA ARG A 141 -4.66 -11.65 -9.95
C ARG A 141 -3.16 -11.74 -10.19
N LEU A 142 -2.57 -10.62 -10.55
CA LEU A 142 -1.13 -10.42 -10.60
C LEU A 142 -0.69 -9.80 -9.28
N VAL A 143 0.37 -10.30 -8.68
CA VAL A 143 0.92 -9.83 -7.41
C VAL A 143 2.39 -9.46 -7.60
N HIS A 144 2.77 -8.28 -7.17
CA HIS A 144 4.16 -7.87 -7.04
C HIS A 144 4.52 -7.85 -5.55
N ASN A 145 5.42 -8.73 -5.15
CA ASN A 145 5.89 -8.87 -3.77
C ASN A 145 7.02 -7.87 -3.51
N ILE A 146 6.68 -6.63 -3.12
CA ILE A 146 7.65 -5.53 -2.92
C ILE A 146 8.51 -5.79 -1.70
N LEU A 147 7.89 -6.11 -0.57
CA LEU A 147 8.55 -6.43 0.69
C LEU A 147 7.82 -7.62 1.34
N PRO A 148 8.05 -8.85 0.81
CA PRO A 148 7.42 -10.06 1.34
C PRO A 148 8.10 -10.52 2.65
N GLU A 149 7.50 -11.53 3.29
CA GLU A 149 8.02 -12.15 4.52
C GLU A 149 9.41 -12.80 4.36
N THR A 150 9.86 -13.02 3.13
CA THR A 150 11.21 -13.53 2.83
C THR A 150 12.27 -12.44 2.81
N GLU A 151 11.86 -11.18 2.76
CA GLU A 151 12.74 -10.03 2.80
C GLU A 151 12.86 -9.47 4.22
N THR A 152 14.01 -8.87 4.51
CA THR A 152 14.30 -8.39 5.86
C THR A 152 13.55 -7.09 6.16
N ALA A 153 12.61 -7.12 7.10
CA ALA A 153 11.92 -5.99 7.70
C ALA A 153 11.58 -6.32 9.15
N ASP A 154 11.28 -5.32 9.97
CA ASP A 154 10.90 -5.57 11.38
C ASP A 154 9.44 -6.02 11.48
N ALA A 155 8.53 -5.34 10.81
CA ALA A 155 7.08 -5.61 10.87
C ALA A 155 6.32 -5.29 9.57
N LEU A 156 6.94 -4.65 8.57
CA LEU A 156 6.28 -4.32 7.31
C LEU A 156 6.24 -5.51 6.35
N LEU A 157 5.06 -5.71 5.76
CA LEU A 157 4.87 -6.49 4.55
C LEU A 157 4.20 -5.59 3.50
N ILE A 158 4.69 -5.60 2.27
CA ILE A 158 4.16 -4.76 1.20
C ILE A 158 4.03 -5.55 -0.09
N VAL A 159 2.84 -5.54 -0.64
CA VAL A 159 2.54 -6.08 -1.95
C VAL A 159 1.69 -5.10 -2.74
N GLU A 160 1.73 -5.19 -4.05
CA GLU A 160 0.71 -4.60 -4.91
C GLU A 160 0.01 -5.69 -5.71
N VAL A 161 -1.28 -5.53 -5.90
CA VAL A 161 -2.15 -6.54 -6.52
C VAL A 161 -2.95 -5.91 -7.64
N PHE A 162 -2.98 -6.59 -8.79
CA PHE A 162 -3.82 -6.24 -9.93
C PHE A 162 -4.90 -7.30 -10.11
N THR A 163 -6.14 -6.87 -10.03
CA THR A 163 -7.31 -7.72 -10.22
C THR A 163 -8.08 -7.22 -11.43
N ASP A 164 -8.06 -8.01 -12.49
CA ASP A 164 -8.74 -7.68 -13.74
C ASP A 164 -10.25 -7.58 -13.54
N GLU A 165 -10.94 -6.95 -14.47
CA GLU A 165 -12.39 -6.81 -14.50
C GLU A 165 -13.12 -8.13 -14.22
N GLY A 166 -14.19 -8.07 -13.41
CA GLY A 166 -15.02 -9.22 -13.08
C GLY A 166 -14.36 -10.30 -12.22
N ASN A 167 -13.13 -10.09 -11.75
CA ASN A 167 -12.44 -11.02 -10.88
C ASN A 167 -12.57 -10.65 -9.41
N THR A 168 -12.35 -11.64 -8.55
CA THR A 168 -12.23 -11.47 -7.11
C THR A 168 -10.79 -11.67 -6.66
N SER A 169 -10.37 -10.98 -5.61
CA SER A 169 -9.08 -11.13 -4.95
C SER A 169 -9.24 -11.31 -3.44
N SER A 170 -8.14 -11.59 -2.74
CA SER A 170 -8.17 -12.05 -1.36
C SER A 170 -9.12 -13.24 -1.18
N PHE A 171 -9.13 -14.12 -2.18
CA PHE A 171 -9.94 -15.32 -2.24
C PHE A 171 -9.07 -16.57 -2.55
N PRO A 172 -9.27 -17.75 -1.95
CA PRO A 172 -10.27 -18.01 -0.89
C PRO A 172 -10.15 -17.00 0.26
N SER A 173 -11.31 -16.63 0.82
CA SER A 173 -11.33 -15.69 1.94
C SER A 173 -10.45 -16.21 3.07
N HIS A 174 -9.50 -15.40 3.50
CA HIS A 174 -8.56 -15.68 4.58
C HIS A 174 -8.53 -14.52 5.56
N LYS A 175 -7.97 -14.71 6.73
CA LYS A 175 -7.85 -13.72 7.79
C LYS A 175 -6.49 -13.80 8.47
N HIS A 176 -6.18 -12.79 9.27
CA HIS A 176 -4.90 -12.64 9.97
C HIS A 176 -5.13 -12.14 11.40
N ASP A 177 -5.94 -12.89 12.18
CA ASP A 177 -6.51 -12.41 13.44
C ASP A 177 -5.79 -12.95 14.69
N ASP A 178 -5.05 -14.05 14.58
CA ASP A 178 -4.55 -14.77 15.75
C ASP A 178 -3.03 -14.63 15.92
N LYS A 179 -2.62 -13.85 16.93
CA LYS A 179 -1.21 -13.68 17.31
C LYS A 179 -0.53 -14.97 17.80
N ASN A 180 -1.31 -15.99 18.23
CA ASN A 180 -0.80 -17.22 18.80
C ASN A 180 -0.96 -18.44 17.89
N SER A 181 -1.52 -18.26 16.70
CA SER A 181 -1.69 -19.33 15.72
C SER A 181 -0.34 -19.80 15.16
N GLN A 182 -0.22 -21.10 14.92
CA GLN A 182 0.90 -21.66 14.14
C GLN A 182 0.65 -21.67 12.64
N THR A 183 -0.59 -21.37 12.22
CA THR A 183 -1.05 -21.44 10.83
C THR A 183 -1.57 -20.12 10.28
N GLU A 184 -1.61 -19.09 11.11
CA GLU A 184 -2.13 -17.76 10.77
C GLU A 184 -1.17 -16.69 11.31
N THR A 185 -0.79 -15.74 10.47
CA THR A 185 0.02 -14.59 10.88
C THR A 185 -0.92 -13.45 11.29
N TYR A 186 -0.63 -12.77 12.39
CA TYR A 186 -1.39 -11.58 12.78
C TYR A 186 -0.95 -10.38 11.95
N LEU A 187 -1.88 -9.78 11.21
CA LEU A 187 -1.64 -8.59 10.39
C LEU A 187 -2.79 -7.60 10.54
N GLU A 188 -2.44 -6.33 10.54
CA GLU A 188 -3.31 -5.21 10.20
C GLU A 188 -3.00 -4.81 8.77
N GLU A 189 -4.00 -4.47 7.96
CA GLU A 189 -3.79 -4.19 6.54
C GLU A 189 -4.47 -2.91 6.09
N THR A 190 -3.86 -2.22 5.13
CA THR A 190 -4.47 -1.13 4.35
C THR A 190 -4.52 -1.52 2.89
N TYR A 191 -5.67 -1.28 2.26
CA TYR A 191 -5.90 -1.47 0.83
C TYR A 191 -6.13 -0.12 0.18
N TYR A 192 -5.11 0.44 -0.47
CA TYR A 192 -5.22 1.66 -1.27
C TYR A 192 -5.66 1.30 -2.67
N HIS A 193 -6.89 1.70 -3.06
CA HIS A 193 -7.47 1.30 -4.33
C HIS A 193 -7.24 2.32 -5.45
N ARG A 194 -6.88 1.83 -6.63
CA ARG A 194 -6.90 2.58 -7.89
C ARG A 194 -7.69 1.79 -8.93
N PHE A 195 -8.32 2.51 -9.85
CA PHE A 195 -9.11 1.90 -10.91
C PHE A 195 -8.71 2.40 -12.29
N SER A 196 -8.83 1.51 -13.28
CA SER A 196 -8.74 1.85 -14.71
C SER A 196 -9.98 1.31 -15.44
N PRO A 197 -10.79 2.22 -16.04
CA PRO A 197 -10.74 3.68 -15.93
C PRO A 197 -11.11 4.19 -14.51
N SER A 198 -10.68 5.42 -14.17
CA SER A 198 -10.69 5.95 -12.80
C SER A 198 -12.08 6.18 -12.17
N GLN A 199 -13.17 6.17 -12.96
CA GLN A 199 -14.54 6.18 -12.44
C GLN A 199 -14.99 4.81 -11.91
N GLY A 200 -14.13 3.80 -12.01
CA GLY A 200 -14.41 2.44 -11.56
C GLY A 200 -14.56 2.33 -10.05
N PHE A 201 -15.08 1.18 -9.64
CA PHE A 201 -15.21 0.81 -8.23
C PHE A 201 -15.12 -0.71 -8.04
N ALA A 202 -14.88 -1.11 -6.80
CA ALA A 202 -14.98 -2.50 -6.35
C ALA A 202 -15.86 -2.60 -5.11
N LEU A 203 -16.23 -3.81 -4.75
CA LEU A 203 -16.85 -4.11 -3.47
C LEU A 203 -15.83 -4.84 -2.60
N GLN A 204 -15.50 -4.27 -1.46
CA GLN A 204 -14.69 -4.95 -0.44
C GLN A 204 -15.54 -5.22 0.79
N ARG A 205 -15.51 -6.48 1.25
CA ARG A 205 -16.18 -6.88 2.48
C ARG A 205 -15.15 -7.24 3.52
N VAL A 206 -15.32 -6.74 4.75
CA VAL A 206 -14.51 -7.10 5.92
C VAL A 206 -15.44 -7.70 6.95
N TYR A 207 -15.17 -8.94 7.39
CA TYR A 207 -16.05 -9.63 8.33
C TYR A 207 -15.32 -10.64 9.20
N THR A 208 -15.79 -10.81 10.43
CA THR A 208 -15.30 -11.80 11.41
C THR A 208 -16.15 -13.08 11.42
N ASP A 209 -15.65 -14.16 12.03
CA ASP A 209 -16.38 -15.41 12.16
C ASP A 209 -17.70 -15.24 12.90
N ASP A 210 -17.72 -14.43 13.96
CA ASP A 210 -18.86 -14.15 14.80
C ASP A 210 -19.76 -13.02 14.24
N ARG A 211 -19.39 -12.42 13.12
CA ARG A 211 -20.10 -11.29 12.49
C ARG A 211 -20.23 -10.05 13.39
N SER A 212 -19.43 -9.92 14.43
CA SER A 212 -19.35 -8.67 15.21
C SER A 212 -18.82 -7.51 14.38
N LEU A 213 -18.03 -7.82 13.35
CA LEU A 213 -17.67 -6.94 12.24
C LEU A 213 -18.20 -7.59 10.96
N ASP A 214 -19.01 -6.87 10.20
CA ASP A 214 -19.51 -7.31 8.88
C ASP A 214 -19.89 -6.08 8.05
N GLU A 215 -18.91 -5.53 7.32
CA GLU A 215 -19.05 -4.33 6.52
C GLU A 215 -18.77 -4.65 5.05
N CYS A 216 -19.67 -4.20 4.16
CA CYS A 216 -19.46 -4.26 2.72
C CYS A 216 -19.42 -2.84 2.16
N MET A 217 -18.31 -2.48 1.54
CA MET A 217 -18.03 -1.11 1.10
C MET A 217 -17.87 -1.05 -0.41
N ALA A 218 -18.49 -0.05 -1.04
CA ALA A 218 -18.11 0.38 -2.38
C ALA A 218 -16.86 1.28 -2.25
N VAL A 219 -15.76 0.85 -2.86
CA VAL A 219 -14.47 1.53 -2.83
C VAL A 219 -14.16 2.14 -4.19
N TYR A 220 -13.69 3.37 -4.21
CA TYR A 220 -13.43 4.16 -5.40
C TYR A 220 -11.94 4.51 -5.53
N ASP A 221 -11.58 5.09 -6.67
CA ASP A 221 -10.20 5.47 -6.99
C ASP A 221 -9.60 6.44 -5.96
N GLY A 222 -8.53 5.99 -5.29
CA GLY A 222 -7.84 6.70 -4.21
C GLY A 222 -8.38 6.42 -2.80
N ASP A 223 -9.46 5.65 -2.64
CA ASP A 223 -9.95 5.24 -1.32
C ASP A 223 -9.00 4.23 -0.66
N VAL A 224 -9.02 4.21 0.68
CA VAL A 224 -8.31 3.21 1.48
C VAL A 224 -9.28 2.46 2.37
N VAL A 225 -9.24 1.13 2.31
CA VAL A 225 -9.91 0.27 3.28
C VAL A 225 -8.92 -0.16 4.35
N GLN A 226 -9.34 -0.02 5.60
CA GLN A 226 -8.61 -0.46 6.79
C GLN A 226 -9.14 -1.83 7.20
N VAL A 227 -8.25 -2.82 7.32
CA VAL A 227 -8.58 -4.18 7.74
C VAL A 227 -7.89 -4.46 9.08
N PRO A 228 -8.56 -4.17 10.21
CA PRO A 228 -7.98 -4.42 11.53
C PRO A 228 -7.94 -5.92 11.87
N LYS A 229 -8.84 -6.70 11.28
CA LYS A 229 -9.00 -8.15 11.42
C LYS A 229 -10.07 -8.66 10.48
N GLY A 230 -10.20 -9.97 10.37
CA GLY A 230 -11.28 -10.65 9.67
C GLY A 230 -10.97 -10.95 8.20
N TYR A 231 -11.90 -11.65 7.59
CA TYR A 231 -11.88 -11.93 6.15
C TYR A 231 -12.13 -10.66 5.35
N HIS A 232 -11.42 -10.46 4.24
CA HIS A 232 -11.42 -9.18 3.54
C HIS A 232 -11.42 -9.30 1.99
N PRO A 233 -12.29 -10.15 1.39
CA PRO A 233 -12.33 -10.32 -0.05
C PRO A 233 -12.71 -9.04 -0.79
N VAL A 234 -12.18 -8.92 -2.02
CA VAL A 234 -12.48 -7.81 -2.94
C VAL A 234 -13.13 -8.38 -4.21
N ALA A 235 -14.20 -7.76 -4.67
CA ALA A 235 -14.85 -8.07 -5.94
C ALA A 235 -14.74 -6.88 -6.89
N THR A 236 -13.93 -7.02 -7.94
CA THR A 236 -13.77 -6.01 -8.98
C THR A 236 -14.93 -6.09 -9.96
N ILE A 237 -15.56 -4.97 -10.23
CA ILE A 237 -16.72 -4.90 -11.12
C ILE A 237 -16.26 -5.03 -12.57
N ALA A 238 -17.06 -5.71 -13.41
CA ALA A 238 -16.81 -5.84 -14.84
C ALA A 238 -16.67 -4.46 -15.50
N GLY A 239 -15.69 -4.32 -16.39
CA GLY A 239 -15.36 -3.07 -17.08
C GLY A 239 -14.32 -2.20 -16.36
N TYR A 240 -13.82 -2.63 -15.19
CA TYR A 240 -12.81 -1.88 -14.43
C TYR A 240 -11.69 -2.81 -13.97
N ASP A 241 -10.44 -2.42 -14.22
CA ASP A 241 -9.30 -3.06 -13.55
C ASP A 241 -9.06 -2.40 -12.19
N ASN A 242 -8.77 -3.19 -11.19
CA ASN A 242 -8.46 -2.74 -9.83
C ASN A 242 -7.00 -3.01 -9.51
N TYR A 243 -6.33 -1.98 -8.97
CA TYR A 243 -5.03 -2.04 -8.32
C TYR A 243 -5.22 -1.72 -6.85
N TYR A 244 -4.54 -2.42 -5.99
CA TYR A 244 -4.41 -2.05 -4.59
C TYR A 244 -3.08 -2.51 -4.01
#